data_16af02b5df2e321566d3c0d2da9c36ff
#
_entry.id   16af02b5df2e321566d3c0d2da9c36ff
#
_cell.length_a   1.000
_cell.length_b   1.000
_cell.length_c   1.000
_cell.angle_alpha   90.00
_cell.angle_beta   90.00
_cell.angle_gamma   90.00
#
_symmetry.space_group_name_H-M   'P 1'
#
loop_
_entity.id
_entity.type
_entity.pdbx_description
1 polymer ?
#
loop_
_entity_poly.entity_id
_entity_poly.type
_entity_poly.pdbx_seq_one_letter_code
_entity_poly.pdbx_strand_id
1 'polypeptide(L)'
;VSGAPKDAEVTYYYLASALKSWAGSSDVEGSEAVPKIDENTAISDPGTYYVYAKTAETTNYEEDRSATVELTVNEAVVEAASITKADGTDGGTYKSLPAALNAAQNGDTVKLLANHVTDADALNALGEDFTFEQYASIVPVVTKTLTLDLNHKTVDYLEVGFSETNEETQKKETLATGNLTVTGEGAYGRISNLMFMAGALDIQSGEIG
;
A
#
# COMPACT_ATOMS: atom_id res chain seq x y z
N VAL A 1 -16.48 -6.00 -30.92
CA VAL A 1 -17.94 -6.09 -30.73
C VAL A 1 -18.45 -7.08 -31.76
N SER A 2 -18.94 -8.22 -31.32
CA SER A 2 -19.51 -9.25 -32.18
C SER A 2 -20.83 -8.72 -32.75
N GLY A 3 -20.91 -8.56 -34.07
CA GLY A 3 -22.13 -8.09 -34.75
C GLY A 3 -22.11 -6.65 -35.26
N ALA A 4 -21.08 -5.86 -34.96
CA ALA A 4 -20.97 -4.54 -35.56
C ALA A 4 -20.74 -4.65 -37.08
N PRO A 5 -21.39 -3.79 -37.91
CA PRO A 5 -21.11 -3.72 -39.33
C PRO A 5 -19.62 -3.45 -39.59
N LYS A 6 -19.08 -4.01 -40.69
CA LYS A 6 -17.65 -3.86 -41.00
C LYS A 6 -17.18 -2.42 -41.14
N ASP A 7 -18.11 -1.52 -41.48
CA ASP A 7 -17.85 -0.11 -41.77
C ASP A 7 -18.28 0.83 -40.64
N ALA A 8 -18.76 0.28 -39.49
CA ALA A 8 -19.17 1.09 -38.34
C ALA A 8 -17.96 1.43 -37.47
N GLU A 9 -17.79 2.71 -37.18
CA GLU A 9 -16.84 3.17 -36.18
C GLU A 9 -17.31 2.73 -34.80
N VAL A 10 -16.43 2.06 -34.04
CA VAL A 10 -16.70 1.61 -32.67
C VAL A 10 -15.91 2.47 -31.71
N THR A 11 -16.59 3.16 -30.83
CA THR A 11 -15.99 3.97 -29.77
C THR A 11 -16.24 3.31 -28.42
N TYR A 12 -15.23 3.28 -27.56
CA TYR A 12 -15.33 2.76 -26.18
C TYR A 12 -15.44 3.91 -25.17
N TYR A 13 -16.24 3.68 -24.15
CA TYR A 13 -16.47 4.64 -23.07
C TYR A 13 -16.38 3.94 -21.72
N TYR A 14 -16.06 4.69 -20.67
CA TYR A 14 -16.11 4.16 -19.30
C TYR A 14 -16.79 5.12 -18.33
N LEU A 15 -17.34 4.57 -17.26
CA LEU A 15 -18.04 5.28 -16.19
C LEU A 15 -17.56 4.74 -14.85
N ALA A 16 -17.39 5.61 -13.84
CA ALA A 16 -17.07 5.24 -12.47
C ALA A 16 -18.31 4.77 -11.66
N SER A 17 -19.51 4.72 -12.28
CA SER A 17 -20.72 4.20 -11.66
C SER A 17 -21.58 3.46 -12.68
N ALA A 18 -22.22 2.36 -12.23
CA ALA A 18 -23.14 1.60 -13.10
C ALA A 18 -24.28 2.48 -13.57
N LEU A 19 -24.54 2.44 -14.85
CA LEU A 19 -25.80 2.95 -15.40
C LEU A 19 -26.94 2.06 -14.92
N LYS A 20 -27.75 2.56 -14.01
CA LYS A 20 -28.82 1.79 -13.33
C LYS A 20 -29.93 1.32 -14.26
N SER A 21 -30.10 1.91 -15.41
CA SER A 21 -30.95 1.39 -16.50
C SER A 21 -30.63 2.11 -17.80
N TRP A 22 -30.50 1.37 -18.87
CA TRP A 22 -30.62 1.90 -20.21
C TRP A 22 -32.05 1.61 -20.69
N ALA A 23 -32.88 2.61 -20.74
CA ALA A 23 -34.16 2.58 -21.39
C ALA A 23 -34.24 3.76 -22.35
N GLY A 24 -33.42 3.75 -23.42
CA GLY A 24 -33.53 4.72 -24.52
C GLY A 24 -33.44 6.20 -24.13
N SER A 25 -32.87 6.50 -22.99
CA SER A 25 -32.76 7.88 -22.50
C SER A 25 -31.45 8.49 -23.03
N SER A 26 -31.59 9.58 -23.74
CA SER A 26 -30.52 10.45 -24.24
C SER A 26 -29.70 11.11 -23.13
N ASP A 27 -30.01 10.88 -21.86
CA ASP A 27 -29.46 11.63 -20.72
C ASP A 27 -28.03 11.28 -20.35
N VAL A 28 -27.43 10.26 -20.98
CA VAL A 28 -26.03 9.93 -20.87
C VAL A 28 -25.29 10.24 -22.17
N GLU A 29 -25.99 10.44 -23.23
CA GLU A 29 -25.47 10.84 -24.53
C GLU A 29 -25.24 12.34 -24.59
N GLY A 30 -23.98 12.69 -24.75
CA GLY A 30 -23.58 14.08 -24.96
C GLY A 30 -23.28 14.87 -23.71
N SER A 31 -23.33 14.30 -22.51
CA SER A 31 -22.58 14.93 -21.42
C SER A 31 -21.11 14.81 -21.77
N GLU A 32 -20.42 15.94 -21.87
CA GLU A 32 -18.94 16.00 -22.00
C GLU A 32 -18.20 15.26 -20.88
N ALA A 33 -18.95 14.60 -20.00
CA ALA A 33 -18.52 13.93 -18.79
C ALA A 33 -18.26 12.42 -18.94
N VAL A 34 -18.55 11.79 -20.09
CA VAL A 34 -18.23 10.37 -20.30
C VAL A 34 -16.94 10.27 -21.09
N PRO A 35 -15.82 9.90 -20.43
CA PRO A 35 -14.54 9.83 -21.12
C PRO A 35 -14.54 8.68 -22.13
N LYS A 36 -13.97 8.95 -23.31
CA LYS A 36 -13.67 7.93 -24.31
C LYS A 36 -12.42 7.16 -23.93
N ILE A 37 -12.39 5.88 -24.27
CA ILE A 37 -11.19 5.06 -24.20
C ILE A 37 -10.54 5.07 -25.58
N ASP A 38 -9.33 5.60 -25.66
CA ASP A 38 -8.44 5.50 -26.83
C ASP A 38 -7.16 4.72 -26.46
N GLU A 39 -6.25 4.61 -27.38
CA GLU A 39 -4.98 3.90 -27.16
C GLU A 39 -4.07 4.53 -26.08
N ASN A 40 -4.33 5.77 -25.69
CA ASN A 40 -3.58 6.51 -24.66
C ASN A 40 -4.34 6.60 -23.32
N THR A 41 -5.57 6.09 -23.27
CA THR A 41 -6.39 6.16 -22.06
C THR A 41 -5.92 5.11 -21.05
N ALA A 42 -5.41 5.57 -19.91
CA ALA A 42 -5.09 4.71 -18.76
C ALA A 42 -6.11 4.94 -17.64
N ILE A 43 -6.83 3.91 -17.26
CA ILE A 43 -7.65 3.91 -16.04
C ILE A 43 -6.74 3.41 -14.92
N SER A 44 -6.13 4.34 -14.17
CA SER A 44 -5.12 4.04 -13.14
C SER A 44 -5.65 4.12 -11.72
N ASP A 45 -6.71 4.88 -11.50
CA ASP A 45 -7.27 5.05 -10.17
C ASP A 45 -8.01 3.77 -9.74
N PRO A 46 -7.75 3.27 -8.53
CA PRO A 46 -8.45 2.11 -8.01
C PRO A 46 -9.96 2.35 -7.94
N GLY A 47 -10.72 1.36 -8.36
CA GLY A 47 -12.18 1.47 -8.36
C GLY A 47 -12.87 0.50 -9.30
N THR A 48 -14.20 0.54 -9.29
CA THR A 48 -15.02 -0.23 -10.22
C THR A 48 -15.51 0.67 -11.33
N TYR A 49 -15.21 0.30 -12.55
CA TYR A 49 -15.57 1.00 -13.77
C TYR A 49 -16.51 0.15 -14.63
N TYR A 50 -17.35 0.79 -15.41
CA TYR A 50 -18.28 0.14 -16.32
C TYR A 50 -17.94 0.57 -17.74
N VAL A 51 -17.50 -0.38 -18.56
CA VAL A 51 -17.03 -0.15 -19.93
C VAL A 51 -18.13 -0.58 -20.91
N TYR A 52 -18.38 0.21 -21.91
CA TYR A 52 -19.28 -0.12 -23.00
C TYR A 52 -18.74 0.39 -24.34
N ALA A 53 -19.20 -0.22 -25.40
CA ALA A 53 -18.90 0.19 -26.77
C ALA A 53 -20.15 0.81 -27.42
N LYS A 54 -19.94 1.80 -28.25
CA LYS A 54 -20.98 2.45 -29.06
C LYS A 54 -20.57 2.40 -30.53
N THR A 55 -21.50 2.06 -31.41
CA THR A 55 -21.33 2.16 -32.85
C THR A 55 -21.96 3.46 -33.35
N ALA A 56 -21.24 4.16 -34.23
CA ALA A 56 -21.82 5.31 -34.89
C ALA A 56 -22.92 4.90 -35.88
N GLU A 57 -23.93 5.79 -36.10
CA GLU A 57 -24.90 5.64 -37.15
C GLU A 57 -24.21 5.63 -38.53
N THR A 58 -24.70 4.75 -39.40
CA THR A 58 -24.29 4.69 -40.80
C THR A 58 -25.49 4.80 -41.70
N THR A 59 -25.30 4.92 -43.02
CA THR A 59 -26.41 5.02 -43.99
C THR A 59 -27.38 3.84 -43.92
N ASN A 60 -26.96 2.68 -43.43
CA ASN A 60 -27.75 1.45 -43.42
C ASN A 60 -28.05 0.90 -42.03
N TYR A 61 -27.49 1.50 -40.98
CA TYR A 61 -27.61 1.01 -39.61
C TYR A 61 -27.75 2.17 -38.65
N GLU A 62 -28.68 2.03 -37.72
CA GLU A 62 -28.84 2.96 -36.59
C GLU A 62 -27.67 2.78 -35.59
N GLU A 63 -27.45 3.82 -34.81
CA GLU A 63 -26.53 3.78 -33.69
C GLU A 63 -26.93 2.68 -32.69
N ASP A 64 -25.99 1.93 -32.19
CA ASP A 64 -26.23 0.87 -31.20
C ASP A 64 -25.13 0.87 -30.12
N ARG A 65 -25.42 0.24 -29.01
CA ARG A 65 -24.59 0.18 -27.85
C ARG A 65 -24.51 -1.22 -27.25
N SER A 66 -23.33 -1.63 -26.83
CA SER A 66 -23.14 -2.89 -26.10
C SER A 66 -23.72 -2.85 -24.68
N ALA A 67 -23.93 -4.03 -24.09
CA ALA A 67 -24.05 -4.13 -22.65
C ALA A 67 -22.77 -3.60 -21.98
N THR A 68 -22.91 -3.10 -20.75
CA THR A 68 -21.77 -2.69 -19.94
C THR A 68 -21.03 -3.92 -19.41
N VAL A 69 -19.69 -3.80 -19.35
CA VAL A 69 -18.81 -4.78 -18.72
C VAL A 69 -18.17 -4.11 -17.51
N GLU A 70 -18.19 -4.77 -16.38
CA GLU A 70 -17.52 -4.31 -15.17
C GLU A 70 -16.01 -4.55 -15.28
N LEU A 71 -15.23 -3.51 -14.98
CA LEU A 71 -13.77 -3.53 -14.87
C LEU A 71 -13.38 -3.07 -13.47
N THR A 72 -12.74 -3.92 -12.70
CA THR A 72 -12.18 -3.57 -11.40
C THR A 72 -10.70 -3.23 -11.56
N VAL A 73 -10.33 -2.01 -11.21
CA VAL A 73 -8.94 -1.58 -11.05
C VAL A 73 -8.60 -1.67 -9.57
N ASN A 74 -7.71 -2.57 -9.22
CA ASN A 74 -7.27 -2.74 -7.84
C ASN A 74 -6.19 -1.70 -7.50
N GLU A 75 -6.11 -1.33 -6.22
CA GLU A 75 -4.95 -0.58 -5.75
C GLU A 75 -3.66 -1.33 -6.09
N ALA A 76 -2.66 -0.58 -6.55
CA ALA A 76 -1.33 -1.13 -6.72
C ALA A 76 -0.83 -1.61 -5.35
N VAL A 77 -0.51 -2.89 -5.24
CA VAL A 77 0.11 -3.43 -4.03
C VAL A 77 1.55 -2.90 -4.00
N VAL A 78 1.75 -1.82 -3.22
CA VAL A 78 3.10 -1.34 -2.94
C VAL A 78 3.67 -2.21 -1.83
N GLU A 79 4.67 -3.03 -2.17
CA GLU A 79 5.42 -3.78 -1.17
C GLU A 79 6.40 -2.83 -0.48
N ALA A 80 6.29 -2.73 0.84
CA ALA A 80 7.09 -1.79 1.62
C ALA A 80 8.38 -2.41 2.17
N ALA A 81 8.37 -3.72 2.41
CA ALA A 81 9.54 -4.44 2.92
C ALA A 81 9.55 -5.90 2.45
N SER A 82 10.73 -6.50 2.45
CA SER A 82 10.94 -7.94 2.25
C SER A 82 11.72 -8.54 3.42
N ILE A 83 11.56 -9.83 3.65
CA ILE A 83 12.32 -10.57 4.65
C ILE A 83 13.26 -11.57 3.96
N THR A 84 14.52 -11.58 4.35
CA THR A 84 15.43 -12.70 4.12
C THR A 84 15.64 -13.39 5.46
N LYS A 85 15.33 -14.68 5.53
CA LYS A 85 15.46 -15.46 6.76
C LYS A 85 16.93 -15.66 7.14
N ALA A 86 17.17 -15.97 8.41
CA ALA A 86 18.52 -16.21 8.94
C ALA A 86 19.32 -17.29 8.18
N ASP A 87 18.64 -18.24 7.54
CA ASP A 87 19.25 -19.28 6.69
C ASP A 87 19.49 -18.82 5.24
N GLY A 88 19.18 -17.58 4.91
CA GLY A 88 19.30 -16.98 3.57
C GLY A 88 18.11 -17.26 2.63
N THR A 89 17.07 -17.96 3.08
CA THR A 89 15.88 -18.22 2.26
C THR A 89 14.95 -17.02 2.23
N ASP A 90 14.07 -16.96 1.22
CA ASP A 90 13.06 -15.91 1.08
C ASP A 90 11.99 -16.04 2.19
N GLY A 91 11.73 -14.94 2.88
CA GLY A 91 10.69 -14.79 3.90
C GLY A 91 9.45 -14.05 3.40
N GLY A 92 9.43 -13.66 2.10
CA GLY A 92 8.31 -12.97 1.47
C GLY A 92 8.38 -11.45 1.56
N THR A 93 7.37 -10.81 0.98
CA THR A 93 7.21 -9.36 0.93
C THR A 93 5.98 -8.92 1.73
N TYR A 94 6.01 -7.67 2.22
CA TYR A 94 5.03 -7.12 3.14
C TYR A 94 4.60 -5.71 2.73
N LYS A 95 3.33 -5.39 2.92
CA LYS A 95 2.74 -4.09 2.57
C LYS A 95 3.15 -2.93 3.48
N SER A 96 3.70 -3.23 4.66
CA SER A 96 4.20 -2.21 5.60
C SER A 96 5.42 -2.71 6.35
N LEU A 97 6.27 -1.77 6.83
CA LEU A 97 7.39 -2.09 7.69
C LEU A 97 6.96 -2.74 9.02
N PRO A 98 5.93 -2.23 9.74
CA PRO A 98 5.40 -2.91 10.92
C PRO A 98 5.02 -4.36 10.68
N ALA A 99 4.33 -4.67 9.58
CA ALA A 99 3.95 -6.04 9.24
C ALA A 99 5.17 -6.95 9.01
N ALA A 100 6.20 -6.44 8.35
CA ALA A 100 7.45 -7.18 8.15
C ALA A 100 8.19 -7.46 9.47
N LEU A 101 8.32 -6.43 10.34
CA LEU A 101 8.98 -6.58 11.64
C LEU A 101 8.23 -7.56 12.55
N ASN A 102 6.90 -7.55 12.52
CA ASN A 102 6.07 -8.50 13.28
C ASN A 102 6.22 -9.94 12.78
N ALA A 103 6.34 -10.14 11.46
CA ALA A 103 6.51 -11.46 10.85
C ALA A 103 7.93 -12.03 10.99
N ALA A 104 8.96 -11.17 11.00
CA ALA A 104 10.36 -11.56 11.09
C ALA A 104 10.66 -12.41 12.34
N GLN A 105 11.65 -13.28 12.25
CA GLN A 105 12.15 -14.09 13.35
C GLN A 105 13.56 -13.63 13.75
N ASN A 106 14.07 -14.14 14.88
CA ASN A 106 15.43 -13.83 15.29
C ASN A 106 16.47 -14.26 14.23
N GLY A 107 17.34 -13.33 13.87
CA GLY A 107 18.38 -13.53 12.87
C GLY A 107 17.98 -13.15 11.44
N ASP A 108 16.71 -12.81 11.20
CA ASP A 108 16.24 -12.41 9.89
C ASP A 108 16.74 -11.00 9.52
N THR A 109 16.82 -10.74 8.21
CA THR A 109 17.03 -9.41 7.64
C THR A 109 15.76 -8.88 7.03
N VAL A 110 15.31 -7.73 7.50
CA VAL A 110 14.20 -6.95 6.92
C VAL A 110 14.80 -5.87 6.02
N LYS A 111 14.49 -5.91 4.74
CA LYS A 111 14.95 -4.93 3.74
C LYS A 111 13.81 -4.01 3.33
N LEU A 112 14.03 -2.70 3.37
CA LEU A 112 13.06 -1.73 2.91
C LEU A 112 12.97 -1.72 1.37
N LEU A 113 11.76 -1.72 0.84
CA LEU A 113 11.45 -1.58 -0.58
C LEU A 113 10.85 -0.19 -0.89
N ALA A 114 10.21 0.43 0.11
CA ALA A 114 9.67 1.78 0.04
C ALA A 114 10.05 2.58 1.29
N ASN A 115 9.89 3.91 1.24
CA ASN A 115 9.98 4.74 2.43
C ASN A 115 8.83 4.38 3.38
N HIS A 116 9.11 4.42 4.68
CA HIS A 116 8.08 4.25 5.69
C HIS A 116 7.72 5.58 6.34
N VAL A 117 6.43 5.84 6.43
CA VAL A 117 5.84 6.95 7.19
C VAL A 117 4.78 6.34 8.10
N THR A 118 4.93 6.59 9.40
CA THR A 118 3.97 6.12 10.41
C THR A 118 2.61 6.80 10.19
N ASP A 119 1.54 6.02 10.18
CA ASP A 119 0.18 6.54 10.04
C ASP A 119 -0.26 7.22 11.35
N ALA A 120 -0.11 8.56 11.38
CA ALA A 120 -0.44 9.36 12.55
C ALA A 120 -1.94 9.34 12.87
N ASP A 121 -2.80 9.23 11.85
CA ASP A 121 -4.26 9.18 12.06
C ASP A 121 -4.66 7.83 12.67
N ALA A 122 -4.10 6.72 12.17
CA ALA A 122 -4.30 5.41 12.75
C ALA A 122 -3.75 5.33 14.19
N LEU A 123 -2.58 5.92 14.44
CA LEU A 123 -1.99 5.99 15.78
C LEU A 123 -2.87 6.79 16.76
N ASN A 124 -3.36 7.95 16.34
CA ASN A 124 -4.26 8.77 17.16
C ASN A 124 -5.61 8.08 17.42
N ALA A 125 -6.06 7.23 16.51
CA ALA A 125 -7.32 6.49 16.64
C ALA A 125 -7.25 5.32 17.64
N LEU A 126 -6.05 4.89 18.08
CA LEU A 126 -5.90 3.84 19.10
C LEU A 126 -6.48 4.24 20.46
N GLY A 127 -6.49 5.54 20.79
CA GLY A 127 -6.92 6.01 22.11
C GLY A 127 -5.88 5.73 23.20
N GLU A 128 -6.35 5.60 24.45
CA GLU A 128 -5.46 5.37 25.62
C GLU A 128 -5.33 3.88 25.99
N ASP A 129 -6.35 3.07 25.65
CA ASP A 129 -6.44 1.65 26.01
C ASP A 129 -6.07 0.74 24.81
N PHE A 130 -4.87 0.88 24.28
CA PHE A 130 -4.41 0.00 23.17
C PHE A 130 -3.57 -1.17 23.67
N THR A 131 -3.58 -2.29 22.93
CA THR A 131 -2.66 -3.40 23.15
C THR A 131 -1.34 -3.17 22.39
N PHE A 132 -0.26 -3.81 22.86
CA PHE A 132 1.00 -3.81 22.13
C PHE A 132 0.85 -4.26 20.66
N GLU A 133 0.01 -5.26 20.39
CA GLU A 133 -0.23 -5.76 19.04
C GLU A 133 -0.88 -4.69 18.14
N GLN A 134 -1.84 -3.93 18.67
CA GLN A 134 -2.46 -2.82 17.95
C GLN A 134 -1.43 -1.72 17.67
N TYR A 135 -0.62 -1.36 18.65
CA TYR A 135 0.45 -0.38 18.49
C TYR A 135 1.49 -0.83 17.45
N ALA A 136 2.02 -2.05 17.58
CA ALA A 136 3.03 -2.61 16.69
C ALA A 136 2.50 -2.93 15.28
N SER A 137 1.20 -2.83 15.03
CA SER A 137 0.63 -2.91 13.69
C SER A 137 0.75 -1.59 12.92
N ILE A 138 0.96 -0.47 13.61
CA ILE A 138 1.05 0.89 13.06
C ILE A 138 2.48 1.42 13.16
N VAL A 139 3.08 1.29 14.34
CA VAL A 139 4.44 1.75 14.64
C VAL A 139 5.43 0.61 14.41
N PRO A 140 6.53 0.85 13.67
CA PRO A 140 7.58 -0.15 13.52
C PRO A 140 8.35 -0.31 14.84
N VAL A 141 8.12 -1.45 15.50
CA VAL A 141 8.77 -1.82 16.77
C VAL A 141 9.61 -3.08 16.60
N VAL A 142 10.88 -3.00 16.93
CA VAL A 142 11.80 -4.13 16.91
C VAL A 142 11.83 -4.78 18.29
N THR A 143 11.29 -6.00 18.40
CA THR A 143 11.25 -6.79 19.65
C THR A 143 12.04 -8.09 19.54
N LYS A 144 12.82 -8.25 18.49
CA LYS A 144 13.58 -9.45 18.17
C LYS A 144 15.02 -9.07 17.80
N THR A 145 15.88 -10.06 17.64
CA THR A 145 17.23 -9.84 17.10
C THR A 145 17.15 -9.89 15.58
N LEU A 146 17.31 -8.77 14.90
CA LEU A 146 17.26 -8.69 13.43
C LEU A 146 18.17 -7.62 12.85
N THR A 147 18.34 -7.73 11.53
CA THR A 147 19.00 -6.70 10.73
C THR A 147 17.94 -5.93 9.96
N LEU A 148 18.00 -4.59 9.96
CA LEU A 148 17.21 -3.71 9.11
C LEU A 148 18.13 -3.14 8.03
N ASP A 149 17.92 -3.57 6.78
CA ASP A 149 18.55 -2.99 5.60
C ASP A 149 17.71 -1.82 5.09
N LEU A 150 18.20 -0.61 5.26
CA LEU A 150 17.50 0.60 4.83
C LEU A 150 17.38 0.73 3.30
N ASN A 151 18.25 0.09 2.52
CA ASN A 151 18.19 0.04 1.06
C ASN A 151 17.88 1.42 0.44
N HIS A 152 18.60 2.48 0.85
CA HIS A 152 18.41 3.87 0.44
C HIS A 152 17.02 4.47 0.74
N LYS A 153 16.27 3.88 1.66
CA LYS A 153 14.93 4.34 2.07
C LYS A 153 14.98 5.06 3.40
N THR A 154 13.92 5.77 3.69
CA THR A 154 13.73 6.49 4.96
C THR A 154 12.66 5.84 5.81
N VAL A 155 12.90 5.86 7.11
CA VAL A 155 11.93 5.54 8.17
C VAL A 155 11.75 6.79 9.02
N ASP A 156 10.55 7.28 9.15
CA ASP A 156 10.27 8.49 9.94
C ASP A 156 10.39 8.25 11.43
N TYR A 157 9.95 7.07 11.91
CA TYR A 157 9.99 6.69 13.31
C TYR A 157 10.19 5.17 13.44
N LEU A 158 11.04 4.75 14.38
CA LEU A 158 11.35 3.36 14.70
C LEU A 158 11.59 3.20 16.18
N GLU A 159 11.04 2.16 16.79
CA GLU A 159 11.33 1.78 18.17
C GLU A 159 12.14 0.50 18.27
N VAL A 160 13.05 0.44 19.22
CA VAL A 160 13.80 -0.76 19.59
C VAL A 160 13.52 -1.13 21.05
N GLY A 161 12.89 -2.29 21.23
CA GLY A 161 12.28 -2.68 22.49
C GLY A 161 10.94 -1.97 22.73
N PHE A 162 10.24 -2.39 23.75
CA PHE A 162 8.98 -1.78 24.16
C PHE A 162 8.86 -1.76 25.70
N SER A 163 8.41 -0.64 26.24
CA SER A 163 8.22 -0.46 27.67
C SER A 163 6.95 0.31 27.93
N GLU A 164 6.22 -0.09 28.94
CA GLU A 164 5.04 0.63 29.44
C GLU A 164 5.31 1.18 30.84
N THR A 165 4.53 2.20 31.21
CA THR A 165 4.55 2.70 32.58
C THR A 165 3.45 1.98 33.37
N ASN A 166 3.86 1.23 34.38
CA ASN A 166 2.92 0.64 35.32
C ASN A 166 2.22 1.74 36.12
N GLU A 167 0.90 1.84 35.97
CA GLU A 167 0.11 2.93 36.57
C GLU A 167 0.13 2.91 38.10
N GLU A 168 0.19 1.73 38.73
CA GLU A 168 0.19 1.60 40.19
C GLU A 168 1.55 2.01 40.79
N THR A 169 2.64 1.62 40.15
CA THR A 169 4.00 1.84 40.66
C THR A 169 4.67 3.07 40.08
N GLN A 170 4.13 3.67 39.00
CA GLN A 170 4.71 4.75 38.21
C GLN A 170 6.14 4.41 37.66
N LYS A 171 6.41 3.14 37.53
CA LYS A 171 7.71 2.65 37.02
C LYS A 171 7.56 2.16 35.57
N LYS A 172 8.59 2.41 34.78
CA LYS A 172 8.69 1.81 33.46
C LYS A 172 9.00 0.32 33.59
N GLU A 173 8.18 -0.51 32.97
CA GLU A 173 8.37 -1.94 32.86
C GLU A 173 8.71 -2.29 31.41
N THR A 174 9.84 -2.96 31.19
CA THR A 174 10.22 -3.42 29.85
C THR A 174 9.42 -4.66 29.52
N LEU A 175 8.54 -4.56 28.52
CA LEU A 175 7.70 -5.67 28.06
C LEU A 175 8.37 -6.48 26.94
N ALA A 176 9.23 -5.85 26.14
CA ALA A 176 9.96 -6.51 25.08
C ALA A 176 11.34 -5.88 24.87
N THR A 177 12.34 -6.69 24.55
CA THR A 177 13.68 -6.24 24.17
C THR A 177 13.92 -6.49 22.70
N GLY A 178 14.54 -5.54 22.00
CA GLY A 178 14.94 -5.68 20.61
C GLY A 178 16.45 -5.56 20.45
N ASN A 179 17.05 -6.38 19.60
CA ASN A 179 18.43 -6.21 19.18
C ASN A 179 18.45 -5.90 17.69
N LEU A 180 18.81 -4.69 17.33
CA LEU A 180 18.77 -4.20 15.98
C LEU A 180 20.17 -3.90 15.45
N THR A 181 20.48 -4.51 14.31
CA THR A 181 21.59 -4.07 13.45
C THR A 181 21.01 -3.28 12.28
N VAL A 182 21.45 -2.05 12.09
CA VAL A 182 21.07 -1.22 10.95
C VAL A 182 22.15 -1.29 9.90
N THR A 183 21.76 -1.65 8.69
CA THR A 183 22.62 -1.68 7.50
C THR A 183 22.00 -0.87 6.37
N GLY A 184 22.78 -0.60 5.33
CA GLY A 184 22.32 0.03 4.09
C GLY A 184 23.50 0.22 3.16
N GLU A 185 23.33 -0.02 1.88
CA GLU A 185 24.36 0.31 0.91
C GLU A 185 24.38 1.83 0.66
N GLY A 186 25.49 2.47 1.04
CA GLY A 186 25.75 3.90 0.81
C GLY A 186 25.07 4.86 1.81
N ALA A 187 25.31 6.16 1.60
CA ALA A 187 25.04 7.23 2.56
C ALA A 187 23.56 7.73 2.60
N TYR A 188 22.58 7.00 2.05
CA TYR A 188 21.25 7.56 1.80
C TYR A 188 20.10 6.90 2.58
N GLY A 189 20.34 5.81 3.29
CA GLY A 189 19.31 5.25 4.18
C GLY A 189 19.23 6.04 5.48
N ARG A 190 18.03 6.43 5.93
CA ARG A 190 17.85 7.26 7.12
C ARG A 190 16.71 6.79 8.00
N ILE A 191 16.91 6.83 9.31
CA ILE A 191 15.88 6.78 10.33
C ILE A 191 15.79 8.18 10.95
N SER A 192 14.67 8.87 10.79
CA SER A 192 14.53 10.24 11.24
C SER A 192 14.37 10.36 12.75
N ASN A 193 13.64 9.43 13.36
CA ASN A 193 13.49 9.36 14.81
C ASN A 193 13.66 7.92 15.27
N LEU A 194 14.61 7.68 16.12
CA LEU A 194 14.86 6.37 16.74
C LEU A 194 14.59 6.45 18.24
N MET A 195 13.61 5.69 18.71
CA MET A 195 13.34 5.50 20.12
C MET A 195 13.97 4.20 20.60
N PHE A 196 14.95 4.28 21.47
CA PHE A 196 15.58 3.11 22.06
C PHE A 196 15.05 2.89 23.49
N MET A 197 14.29 1.83 23.68
CA MET A 197 13.63 1.50 24.95
C MET A 197 14.38 0.40 25.70
N ALA A 198 14.73 -0.69 25.01
CA ALA A 198 15.43 -1.81 25.63
C ALA A 198 16.07 -2.73 24.59
N GLY A 199 17.28 -3.23 24.88
CA GLY A 199 17.97 -4.20 24.02
C GLY A 199 19.36 -3.74 23.60
N ALA A 200 19.73 -4.00 22.34
CA ALA A 200 20.99 -3.58 21.74
C ALA A 200 20.76 -2.92 20.38
N LEU A 201 21.61 -1.96 20.03
CA LEU A 201 21.59 -1.25 18.76
C LEU A 201 23.01 -1.20 18.19
N ASP A 202 23.17 -1.68 16.96
CA ASP A 202 24.40 -1.61 16.18
C ASP A 202 24.11 -0.94 14.83
N ILE A 203 24.72 0.21 14.57
CA ILE A 203 24.55 0.97 13.35
C ILE A 203 25.83 0.84 12.52
N GLN A 204 25.77 -0.01 11.50
CA GLN A 204 26.89 -0.28 10.62
C GLN A 204 26.92 0.65 9.41
N SER A 205 25.72 1.10 8.97
CA SER A 205 25.58 2.10 7.90
C SER A 205 24.20 2.73 7.95
N GLY A 206 24.01 3.87 7.28
CA GLY A 206 22.81 4.69 7.33
C GLY A 206 22.98 5.90 8.24
N GLU A 207 21.97 6.76 8.25
CA GLU A 207 21.91 7.99 9.05
C GLU A 207 20.78 7.89 10.08
N ILE A 208 21.06 8.35 11.30
CA ILE A 208 20.06 8.51 12.36
C ILE A 208 20.01 10.00 12.71
N GLY A 209 18.83 10.59 12.60
CA GLY A 209 18.59 12.01 12.88
C GLY A 209 17.93 12.25 14.20
#